data_6d5d0946a62cb49b2e294477681f86e5
#
_entry.id   6d5d0946a62cb49b2e294477681f86e5
#
_cell.length_a   1.000
_cell.length_b   1.000
_cell.length_c   1.000
_cell.angle_alpha   90.00
_cell.angle_beta   90.00
_cell.angle_gamma   90.00
#
_symmetry.space_group_name_H-M   'P 1'
#
loop_
_entity.id
_entity.type
_entity.pdbx_description
1 polymer ?
#
loop_
_entity_poly.entity_id
_entity_poly.type
_entity_poly.pdbx_seq_one_letter_code
_entity_poly.pdbx_strand_id
1 'polypeptide(L)'
;VCRSLSLATAGLFIARVGLELTCHPWPSGVVIAAGLLLACGGFLLGWRLRARGGIWWPAWLLLVYVVWPRRDLGLAALTGGIALLTWLLLQRARSLPGWAALLADALTFAAALAVYSATVAPDVLPADAGEFQLVAARLGVAHPPGFPLYTLIGHLFVRLAPWDVPAYRLNLMSAVLAAASLALLANATRRWARLLGAQPMIALAAGIIAAFVLGGSTTFWAQATIANIRMPSVFFVALSLYALARYT
;
A
#
# COMPACT_ATOMS: atom_id res chain seq x y z
N VAL A 1 21.71 -0.65 -18.71
CA VAL A 1 21.04 0.66 -18.77
C VAL A 1 20.33 0.96 -17.45
N CYS A 2 19.40 0.14 -16.94
CA CYS A 2 18.67 0.43 -15.68
C CYS A 2 19.57 0.73 -14.48
N ARG A 3 20.67 -0.01 -14.31
CA ARG A 3 21.60 0.18 -13.19
C ARG A 3 22.33 1.51 -13.27
N SER A 4 22.80 1.88 -14.45
CA SER A 4 23.51 3.15 -14.65
C SER A 4 22.57 4.33 -14.37
N LEU A 5 21.33 4.25 -14.80
CA LEU A 5 20.30 5.24 -14.51
C LEU A 5 19.97 5.31 -13.01
N SER A 6 19.84 4.17 -12.33
CA SER A 6 19.59 4.15 -10.88
C SER A 6 20.71 4.79 -10.07
N LEU A 7 21.97 4.57 -10.45
CA LEU A 7 23.10 5.21 -9.78
C LEU A 7 23.26 6.69 -10.17
N ALA A 8 22.86 7.08 -11.37
CA ALA A 8 22.74 8.50 -11.74
C ALA A 8 21.70 9.22 -10.87
N THR A 9 20.54 8.58 -10.61
CA THR A 9 19.52 9.11 -9.71
C THR A 9 20.04 9.28 -8.28
N ALA A 10 20.80 8.30 -7.77
CA ALA A 10 21.46 8.44 -6.47
C ALA A 10 22.45 9.60 -6.44
N GLY A 11 23.20 9.81 -7.53
CA GLY A 11 24.10 10.96 -7.68
C GLY A 11 23.37 12.30 -7.62
N LEU A 12 22.24 12.44 -8.31
CA LEU A 12 21.39 13.64 -8.24
C LEU A 12 20.87 13.91 -6.84
N PHE A 13 20.42 12.87 -6.15
CA PHE A 13 19.94 12.96 -4.77
C PHE A 13 21.05 13.46 -3.83
N ILE A 14 22.24 12.86 -3.91
CA ILE A 14 23.41 13.26 -3.10
C ILE A 14 23.79 14.71 -3.39
N ALA A 15 23.82 15.12 -4.66
CA ALA A 15 24.13 16.50 -5.04
C ALA A 15 23.15 17.47 -4.39
N ARG A 16 21.86 17.18 -4.50
CA ARG A 16 20.82 18.03 -3.95
C ARG A 16 20.90 18.14 -2.42
N VAL A 17 20.92 17.02 -1.71
CA VAL A 17 21.02 17.00 -0.24
C VAL A 17 22.30 17.67 0.23
N GLY A 18 23.43 17.39 -0.41
CA GLY A 18 24.72 18.01 -0.07
C GLY A 18 24.71 19.53 -0.18
N LEU A 19 24.12 20.07 -1.26
CA LEU A 19 23.98 21.53 -1.42
C LEU A 19 23.01 22.13 -0.41
N GLU A 20 21.90 21.45 -0.09
CA GLU A 20 20.94 21.90 0.90
C GLU A 20 21.48 21.89 2.33
N LEU A 21 22.37 20.97 2.67
CA LEU A 21 23.01 20.89 3.99
C LEU A 21 23.95 22.08 4.26
N THR A 22 24.54 22.69 3.22
CA THR A 22 25.44 23.83 3.40
C THR A 22 24.71 25.11 3.80
N CYS A 23 23.39 25.17 3.70
CA CYS A 23 22.56 26.35 3.98
C CYS A 23 22.95 27.62 3.18
N HIS A 24 23.83 27.48 2.17
CA HIS A 24 24.30 28.59 1.34
C HIS A 24 23.43 28.70 0.08
N PRO A 25 23.05 29.92 -0.35
CA PRO A 25 22.33 30.12 -1.60
C PRO A 25 23.30 29.99 -2.79
N TRP A 26 23.51 28.78 -3.24
CA TRP A 26 24.40 28.50 -4.37
C TRP A 26 23.84 29.06 -5.68
N PRO A 27 24.68 29.65 -6.53
CA PRO A 27 24.26 30.03 -7.89
C PRO A 27 23.68 28.83 -8.65
N SER A 28 22.66 29.05 -9.46
CA SER A 28 21.99 27.99 -10.21
C SER A 28 22.95 27.16 -11.09
N GLY A 29 23.98 27.81 -11.64
CA GLY A 29 25.03 27.12 -12.42
C GLY A 29 25.82 26.10 -11.59
N VAL A 30 26.13 26.41 -10.34
CA VAL A 30 26.85 25.49 -9.43
C VAL A 30 25.96 24.29 -9.07
N VAL A 31 24.67 24.53 -8.81
CA VAL A 31 23.70 23.46 -8.51
C VAL A 31 23.56 22.50 -9.69
N ILE A 32 23.42 23.04 -10.90
CA ILE A 32 23.31 22.25 -12.12
C ILE A 32 24.62 21.46 -12.37
N ALA A 33 25.78 22.12 -12.26
CA ALA A 33 27.07 21.47 -12.47
C ALA A 33 27.32 20.33 -11.48
N ALA A 34 27.06 20.54 -10.19
CA ALA A 34 27.18 19.49 -9.17
C ALA A 34 26.23 18.31 -9.43
N GLY A 35 24.97 18.62 -9.79
CA GLY A 35 23.99 17.61 -10.16
C GLY A 35 24.46 16.76 -11.35
N LEU A 36 24.89 17.40 -12.42
CA LEU A 36 25.38 16.72 -13.63
C LEU A 36 26.64 15.88 -13.35
N LEU A 37 27.61 16.42 -12.61
CA LEU A 37 28.85 15.72 -12.29
C LEU A 37 28.58 14.44 -11.48
N LEU A 38 27.74 14.51 -10.44
CA LEU A 38 27.42 13.34 -9.61
C LEU A 38 26.50 12.35 -10.34
N ALA A 39 25.60 12.82 -11.18
CA ALA A 39 24.79 11.96 -12.04
C ALA A 39 25.64 11.22 -13.08
N CYS A 40 26.54 11.91 -13.75
CA CYS A 40 27.48 11.30 -14.71
C CYS A 40 28.43 10.31 -14.01
N GLY A 41 28.97 10.67 -12.85
CA GLY A 41 29.80 9.77 -12.03
C GLY A 41 29.03 8.51 -11.64
N GLY A 42 27.81 8.63 -11.16
CA GLY A 42 26.92 7.50 -10.84
C GLY A 42 26.62 6.64 -12.07
N PHE A 43 26.34 7.27 -13.21
CA PHE A 43 26.11 6.56 -14.48
C PHE A 43 27.33 5.75 -14.92
N LEU A 44 28.51 6.35 -14.92
CA LEU A 44 29.78 5.69 -15.28
C LEU A 44 30.14 4.56 -14.33
N LEU A 45 29.92 4.75 -13.03
CA LEU A 45 30.09 3.70 -12.03
C LEU A 45 29.15 2.53 -12.30
N GLY A 46 27.87 2.80 -12.61
CA GLY A 46 26.90 1.79 -12.99
C GLY A 46 27.28 1.03 -14.25
N TRP A 47 27.86 1.72 -15.20
CA TRP A 47 28.42 1.12 -16.42
C TRP A 47 29.58 0.17 -16.13
N ARG A 48 30.56 0.61 -15.33
CA ARG A 48 31.72 -0.22 -14.94
C ARG A 48 31.33 -1.45 -14.12
N LEU A 49 30.32 -1.31 -13.26
CA LEU A 49 29.85 -2.42 -12.41
C LEU A 49 28.90 -3.39 -13.13
N ARG A 50 28.77 -3.36 -14.45
CA ARG A 50 27.87 -4.18 -15.26
C ARG A 50 27.92 -5.68 -14.97
N ALA A 51 29.07 -6.20 -14.63
CA ALA A 51 29.31 -7.63 -14.43
C ALA A 51 28.74 -8.18 -13.10
N ARG A 52 28.36 -7.32 -12.15
CA ARG A 52 27.82 -7.74 -10.84
C ARG A 52 26.31 -7.61 -10.85
N GLY A 53 25.59 -8.76 -10.85
CA GLY A 53 24.15 -8.79 -10.69
C GLY A 53 23.71 -8.06 -9.39
N GLY A 54 22.63 -7.34 -9.43
CA GLY A 54 22.07 -6.66 -8.26
C GLY A 54 20.80 -5.90 -8.60
N ILE A 55 19.97 -5.68 -7.59
CA ILE A 55 18.70 -4.94 -7.70
C ILE A 55 19.00 -3.48 -7.36
N TRP A 56 18.82 -2.59 -8.33
CA TRP A 56 19.17 -1.17 -8.20
C TRP A 56 17.97 -0.24 -8.33
N TRP A 57 16.80 -0.76 -8.71
CA TRP A 57 15.60 0.04 -8.91
C TRP A 57 15.16 0.86 -7.68
N PRO A 58 15.42 0.46 -6.40
CA PRO A 58 15.01 1.28 -5.27
C PRO A 58 15.61 2.70 -5.28
N ALA A 59 16.72 2.90 -5.99
CA ALA A 59 17.26 4.25 -6.18
C ALA A 59 16.31 5.20 -6.92
N TRP A 60 15.34 4.70 -7.69
CA TRP A 60 14.31 5.51 -8.31
C TRP A 60 13.38 6.20 -7.31
N LEU A 61 13.23 5.65 -6.10
CA LEU A 61 12.48 6.30 -5.02
C LEU A 61 13.08 7.65 -4.63
N LEU A 62 14.38 7.82 -4.83
CA LEU A 62 15.09 9.08 -4.57
C LEU A 62 14.62 10.21 -5.48
N LEU A 63 14.05 9.90 -6.67
CA LEU A 63 13.47 10.91 -7.56
C LEU A 63 12.35 11.68 -6.90
N VAL A 64 11.60 11.09 -5.99
CA VAL A 64 10.54 11.78 -5.24
C VAL A 64 11.08 13.05 -4.61
N TYR A 65 12.25 12.95 -3.95
CA TYR A 65 12.89 14.12 -3.37
C TYR A 65 13.62 14.97 -4.41
N VAL A 66 14.26 14.38 -5.41
CA VAL A 66 14.96 15.12 -6.47
C VAL A 66 14.03 16.09 -7.22
N VAL A 67 12.78 15.73 -7.42
CA VAL A 67 11.78 16.59 -8.09
C VAL A 67 10.94 17.44 -7.11
N TRP A 68 11.11 17.25 -5.79
CA TRP A 68 10.34 17.99 -4.78
C TRP A 68 10.68 19.48 -4.81
N PRO A 69 9.70 20.41 -4.90
CA PRO A 69 9.98 21.82 -5.15
C PRO A 69 10.56 22.57 -3.94
N ARG A 70 10.40 22.01 -2.74
CA ARG A 70 10.82 22.66 -1.48
C ARG A 70 11.98 21.92 -0.85
N ARG A 71 12.82 22.66 -0.10
CA ARG A 71 13.81 22.08 0.78
C ARG A 71 13.12 21.41 1.96
N ASP A 72 13.32 20.10 2.12
CA ASP A 72 12.76 19.32 3.22
C ASP A 72 13.70 18.15 3.54
N LEU A 73 14.63 18.38 4.45
CA LEU A 73 15.60 17.36 4.87
C LEU A 73 14.95 16.16 5.56
N GLY A 74 13.75 16.34 6.17
CA GLY A 74 12.97 15.23 6.71
C GLY A 74 12.48 14.31 5.61
N LEU A 75 11.94 14.86 4.53
CA LEU A 75 11.53 14.10 3.35
C LEU A 75 12.74 13.46 2.65
N ALA A 76 13.88 14.15 2.60
CA ALA A 76 15.13 13.59 2.08
C ALA A 76 15.58 12.36 2.89
N ALA A 77 15.60 12.46 4.22
CA ALA A 77 15.97 11.37 5.10
C ALA A 77 14.98 10.19 4.98
N LEU A 78 13.68 10.47 4.88
CA LEU A 78 12.64 9.45 4.71
C LEU A 78 12.81 8.72 3.37
N THR A 79 12.91 9.43 2.26
CA THR A 79 13.05 8.82 0.92
C THR A 79 14.37 8.07 0.78
N GLY A 80 15.46 8.61 1.31
CA GLY A 80 16.76 7.96 1.35
C GLY A 80 16.75 6.70 2.21
N GLY A 81 16.15 6.77 3.40
CA GLY A 81 16.00 5.64 4.31
C GLY A 81 15.17 4.51 3.70
N ILE A 82 14.03 4.83 3.10
CA ILE A 82 13.17 3.85 2.42
C ILE A 82 13.91 3.21 1.24
N ALA A 83 14.59 4.01 0.41
CA ALA A 83 15.34 3.49 -0.73
C ALA A 83 16.47 2.56 -0.30
N LEU A 84 17.23 2.93 0.74
CA LEU A 84 18.32 2.12 1.29
C LEU A 84 17.79 0.83 1.92
N LEU A 85 16.76 0.93 2.76
CA LEU A 85 16.14 -0.23 3.41
C LEU A 85 15.59 -1.22 2.36
N THR A 86 14.87 -0.70 1.38
CA THR A 86 14.34 -1.51 0.28
C THR A 86 15.46 -2.20 -0.50
N TRP A 87 16.55 -1.47 -0.78
CA TRP A 87 17.71 -2.03 -1.46
C TRP A 87 18.37 -3.14 -0.64
N LEU A 88 18.60 -2.93 0.66
CA LEU A 88 19.19 -3.93 1.55
C LEU A 88 18.35 -5.19 1.67
N LEU A 89 17.03 -5.03 1.83
CA LEU A 89 16.09 -6.14 1.92
C LEU A 89 16.08 -6.96 0.62
N LEU A 90 16.05 -6.31 -0.53
CA LEU A 90 16.04 -6.97 -1.83
C LEU A 90 17.36 -7.68 -2.17
N GLN A 91 18.49 -7.17 -1.69
CA GLN A 91 19.81 -7.84 -1.88
C GLN A 91 19.94 -9.09 -1.03
N ARG A 92 19.40 -9.09 0.19
CA ARG A 92 19.50 -10.22 1.12
C ARG A 92 18.50 -11.36 0.83
N ALA A 93 17.32 -11.04 0.32
CA ALA A 93 16.23 -12.01 0.20
C ALA A 93 16.21 -12.69 -1.17
N ARG A 94 17.03 -13.70 -1.34
CA ARG A 94 16.96 -14.62 -2.49
C ARG A 94 15.80 -15.62 -2.36
N SER A 95 15.38 -15.93 -1.14
CA SER A 95 14.22 -16.77 -0.83
C SER A 95 13.47 -16.19 0.37
N LEU A 96 12.15 -16.18 0.30
CA LEU A 96 11.30 -15.87 1.45
C LEU A 96 10.78 -17.19 2.02
N PRO A 97 10.90 -17.42 3.35
CA PRO A 97 10.24 -18.55 3.97
C PRO A 97 8.72 -18.39 3.84
N GLY A 98 7.99 -19.51 3.70
CA GLY A 98 6.53 -19.50 3.47
C GLY A 98 5.76 -18.70 4.53
N TRP A 99 6.20 -18.76 5.80
CA TRP A 99 5.57 -18.02 6.88
C TRP A 99 5.69 -16.49 6.73
N ALA A 100 6.75 -15.96 6.08
CA ALA A 100 6.92 -14.52 5.89
C ALA A 100 5.84 -13.92 4.98
N ALA A 101 5.41 -14.69 4.00
CA ALA A 101 4.30 -14.29 3.13
C ALA A 101 2.97 -14.24 3.90
N LEU A 102 2.71 -15.26 4.72
CA LEU A 102 1.51 -15.30 5.58
C LEU A 102 1.53 -14.16 6.61
N LEU A 103 2.68 -13.91 7.23
CA LEU A 103 2.84 -12.79 8.17
C LEU A 103 2.58 -11.45 7.49
N ALA A 104 3.07 -11.23 6.27
CA ALA A 104 2.82 -10.01 5.53
C ALA A 104 1.31 -9.81 5.23
N ASP A 105 0.60 -10.88 4.86
CA ASP A 105 -0.85 -10.82 4.65
C ASP A 105 -1.58 -10.50 5.97
N ALA A 106 -1.19 -11.14 7.07
CA ALA A 106 -1.75 -10.88 8.41
C ALA A 106 -1.46 -9.45 8.88
N LEU A 107 -0.26 -8.93 8.67
CA LEU A 107 0.10 -7.55 8.99
C LEU A 107 -0.63 -6.54 8.11
N THR A 108 -0.83 -6.83 6.83
CA THR A 108 -1.64 -5.99 5.94
C THR A 108 -3.09 -5.92 6.42
N PHE A 109 -3.68 -7.05 6.79
CA PHE A 109 -5.00 -7.09 7.40
C PHE A 109 -5.05 -6.29 8.70
N ALA A 110 -4.15 -6.56 9.64
CA ALA A 110 -4.14 -5.93 10.96
C ALA A 110 -3.93 -4.40 10.88
N ALA A 111 -3.00 -3.94 10.03
CA ALA A 111 -2.74 -2.52 9.83
C ALA A 111 -3.95 -1.81 9.20
N ALA A 112 -4.55 -2.39 8.16
CA ALA A 112 -5.74 -1.83 7.54
C ALA A 112 -6.93 -1.81 8.52
N LEU A 113 -7.15 -2.90 9.26
CA LEU A 113 -8.22 -2.97 10.26
C LEU A 113 -8.02 -1.93 11.36
N ALA A 114 -6.80 -1.78 11.87
CA ALA A 114 -6.49 -0.79 12.92
C ALA A 114 -6.81 0.64 12.43
N VAL A 115 -6.38 0.99 11.20
CA VAL A 115 -6.61 2.31 10.63
C VAL A 115 -8.11 2.56 10.39
N TYR A 116 -8.81 1.62 9.77
CA TYR A 116 -10.25 1.77 9.50
C TYR A 116 -11.06 1.78 10.79
N SER A 117 -10.75 0.92 11.77
CA SER A 117 -11.43 0.91 13.06
C SER A 117 -11.27 2.22 13.83
N ALA A 118 -10.12 2.89 13.70
CA ALA A 118 -9.89 4.20 14.31
C ALA A 118 -10.69 5.34 13.64
N THR A 119 -11.20 5.12 12.43
CA THR A 119 -11.94 6.13 11.63
C THR A 119 -13.36 5.70 11.25
N VAL A 120 -13.80 4.53 11.72
CA VAL A 120 -15.16 4.02 11.50
C VAL A 120 -16.19 4.96 12.11
N ALA A 121 -17.31 5.14 11.43
CA ALA A 121 -18.41 5.97 11.93
C ALA A 121 -18.96 5.38 13.25
N PRO A 122 -19.05 6.20 14.31
CA PRO A 122 -19.35 5.67 15.65
C PRO A 122 -20.83 5.35 15.88
N ASP A 123 -21.74 5.87 15.06
CA ASP A 123 -23.16 5.84 15.32
C ASP A 123 -24.00 5.68 14.05
N VAL A 124 -25.31 5.84 14.20
CA VAL A 124 -26.27 5.78 13.11
C VAL A 124 -25.97 6.85 12.07
N LEU A 125 -26.03 6.44 10.81
CA LEU A 125 -25.78 7.31 9.67
C LEU A 125 -27.09 7.60 8.92
N PRO A 126 -27.15 8.73 8.19
CA PRO A 126 -28.30 9.04 7.33
C PRO A 126 -28.30 8.16 6.05
N ALA A 127 -29.41 8.22 5.32
CA ALA A 127 -29.63 7.57 4.04
C ALA A 127 -29.45 6.04 4.08
N ASP A 128 -28.94 5.45 3.00
CA ASP A 128 -28.80 4.00 2.85
C ASP A 128 -28.00 3.33 3.99
N ALA A 129 -26.99 4.00 4.50
CA ALA A 129 -26.17 3.44 5.57
C ALA A 129 -26.99 3.20 6.86
N GLY A 130 -27.85 4.16 7.22
CA GLY A 130 -28.76 4.00 8.37
C GLY A 130 -29.83 2.95 8.14
N GLU A 131 -30.36 2.85 6.92
CA GLU A 131 -31.29 1.78 6.56
C GLU A 131 -30.62 0.42 6.70
N PHE A 132 -29.42 0.22 6.15
CA PHE A 132 -28.69 -1.03 6.28
C PHE A 132 -28.37 -1.38 7.74
N GLN A 133 -28.06 -0.39 8.57
CA GLN A 133 -27.84 -0.57 10.00
C GLN A 133 -29.12 -1.08 10.70
N LEU A 134 -30.27 -0.51 10.36
CA LEU A 134 -31.56 -0.90 10.95
C LEU A 134 -31.97 -2.29 10.49
N VAL A 135 -31.94 -2.57 9.17
CA VAL A 135 -32.44 -3.86 8.64
C VAL A 135 -31.54 -5.02 9.05
N ALA A 136 -30.22 -4.81 9.16
CA ALA A 136 -29.31 -5.83 9.68
C ALA A 136 -29.57 -6.11 11.17
N ALA A 137 -29.80 -5.07 11.98
CA ALA A 137 -30.09 -5.25 13.41
C ALA A 137 -31.39 -6.03 13.65
N ARG A 138 -32.43 -5.82 12.84
CA ARG A 138 -33.76 -6.35 13.01
C ARG A 138 -34.14 -7.52 12.09
N LEU A 139 -33.26 -7.98 11.20
CA LEU A 139 -33.59 -8.90 10.10
C LEU A 139 -34.72 -8.37 9.23
N GLY A 140 -34.72 -7.07 8.94
CA GLY A 140 -35.67 -6.43 8.05
C GLY A 140 -35.34 -6.64 6.57
N VAL A 141 -36.12 -5.96 5.70
CA VAL A 141 -35.87 -5.92 4.25
C VAL A 141 -35.49 -4.49 3.87
N ALA A 142 -34.37 -4.31 3.23
CA ALA A 142 -33.94 -3.01 2.70
C ALA A 142 -34.73 -2.66 1.42
N HIS A 143 -34.63 -1.40 0.97
CA HIS A 143 -35.19 -0.97 -0.32
C HIS A 143 -34.78 -1.93 -1.46
N PRO A 144 -35.56 -2.00 -2.55
CA PRO A 144 -35.26 -2.89 -3.68
C PRO A 144 -33.82 -2.70 -4.20
N PRO A 145 -33.10 -3.83 -4.42
CA PRO A 145 -33.54 -5.23 -4.49
C PRO A 145 -33.52 -6.01 -3.15
N GLY A 146 -33.44 -5.35 -1.98
CA GLY A 146 -33.58 -5.97 -0.66
C GLY A 146 -32.30 -6.50 -0.02
N PHE A 147 -31.24 -6.73 -0.77
CA PHE A 147 -29.89 -7.14 -0.34
C PHE A 147 -29.86 -8.26 0.74
N PRO A 148 -30.53 -9.40 0.53
CA PRO A 148 -30.75 -10.40 1.60
C PRO A 148 -29.44 -10.97 2.16
N LEU A 149 -28.44 -11.21 1.31
CA LEU A 149 -27.15 -11.72 1.74
C LEU A 149 -26.42 -10.71 2.66
N TYR A 150 -26.48 -9.42 2.32
CA TYR A 150 -25.92 -8.37 3.16
C TYR A 150 -26.60 -8.32 4.52
N THR A 151 -27.94 -8.34 4.53
CA THR A 151 -28.73 -8.29 5.77
C THR A 151 -28.44 -9.49 6.67
N LEU A 152 -28.32 -10.71 6.11
CA LEU A 152 -28.01 -11.91 6.87
C LEU A 152 -26.61 -11.88 7.46
N ILE A 153 -25.59 -11.54 6.65
CA ILE A 153 -24.20 -11.41 7.13
C ILE A 153 -24.10 -10.30 8.17
N GLY A 154 -24.72 -9.16 7.93
CA GLY A 154 -24.76 -8.04 8.86
C GLY A 154 -25.44 -8.38 10.17
N HIS A 155 -26.57 -9.07 10.13
CA HIS A 155 -27.27 -9.54 11.33
C HIS A 155 -26.39 -10.48 12.15
N LEU A 156 -25.75 -11.47 11.50
CA LEU A 156 -24.86 -12.39 12.18
C LEU A 156 -23.69 -11.64 12.83
N PHE A 157 -23.07 -10.71 12.11
CA PHE A 157 -21.97 -9.90 12.64
C PHE A 157 -22.39 -9.06 13.85
N VAL A 158 -23.54 -8.41 13.77
CA VAL A 158 -24.11 -7.63 14.90
C VAL A 158 -24.38 -8.51 16.12
N ARG A 159 -24.77 -9.76 15.93
CA ARG A 159 -25.03 -10.71 17.01
C ARG A 159 -23.76 -11.28 17.64
N LEU A 160 -22.74 -11.55 16.83
CA LEU A 160 -21.45 -12.10 17.28
C LEU A 160 -20.57 -11.07 17.99
N ALA A 161 -20.77 -9.79 17.71
CA ALA A 161 -20.00 -8.68 18.27
C ALA A 161 -20.86 -7.92 19.32
N PRO A 162 -20.96 -8.39 20.57
CA PRO A 162 -21.95 -7.89 21.55
C PRO A 162 -21.56 -6.55 22.21
N TRP A 163 -20.42 -5.98 21.88
CA TRP A 163 -19.95 -4.68 22.39
C TRP A 163 -20.49 -3.53 21.53
N ASP A 164 -20.77 -2.39 22.17
CA ASP A 164 -21.20 -1.16 21.51
C ASP A 164 -22.61 -1.24 20.88
N VAL A 165 -23.01 -0.20 20.14
CA VAL A 165 -24.31 -0.11 19.49
C VAL A 165 -24.35 -0.91 18.16
N PRO A 166 -25.51 -1.44 17.75
CA PRO A 166 -25.63 -2.23 16.50
C PRO A 166 -25.14 -1.48 15.27
N ALA A 167 -25.34 -0.16 15.21
CA ALA A 167 -24.91 0.68 14.09
C ALA A 167 -23.38 0.68 13.93
N TYR A 168 -22.66 0.90 15.03
CA TYR A 168 -21.18 0.81 15.04
C TYR A 168 -20.69 -0.56 14.60
N ARG A 169 -21.30 -1.63 15.10
CA ARG A 169 -20.91 -3.00 14.72
C ARG A 169 -21.02 -3.24 13.22
N LEU A 170 -22.08 -2.72 12.59
CA LEU A 170 -22.24 -2.88 11.14
C LEU A 170 -21.25 -2.03 10.35
N ASN A 171 -20.94 -0.81 10.82
CA ASN A 171 -19.87 -0.01 10.24
C ASN A 171 -18.52 -0.74 10.37
N LEU A 172 -18.26 -1.36 11.52
CA LEU A 172 -17.03 -2.15 11.77
C LEU A 172 -16.97 -3.40 10.86
N MET A 173 -18.11 -4.02 10.52
CA MET A 173 -18.13 -5.10 9.52
C MET A 173 -17.54 -4.65 8.18
N SER A 174 -17.87 -3.43 7.73
CA SER A 174 -17.27 -2.87 6.51
C SER A 174 -15.75 -2.73 6.62
N ALA A 175 -15.26 -2.28 7.78
CA ALA A 175 -13.81 -2.18 8.05
C ALA A 175 -13.10 -3.55 8.01
N VAL A 176 -13.72 -4.57 8.60
CA VAL A 176 -13.19 -5.95 8.57
C VAL A 176 -13.14 -6.49 7.14
N LEU A 177 -14.23 -6.33 6.38
CA LEU A 177 -14.29 -6.79 4.99
C LEU A 177 -13.31 -6.03 4.09
N ALA A 178 -13.15 -4.72 4.31
CA ALA A 178 -12.18 -3.90 3.61
C ALA A 178 -10.74 -4.39 3.89
N ALA A 179 -10.38 -4.57 5.17
CA ALA A 179 -9.06 -5.07 5.56
C ALA A 179 -8.78 -6.47 4.98
N ALA A 180 -9.77 -7.37 5.02
CA ALA A 180 -9.67 -8.70 4.42
C ALA A 180 -9.48 -8.63 2.90
N SER A 181 -10.19 -7.72 2.22
CA SER A 181 -10.03 -7.50 0.78
C SER A 181 -8.62 -7.06 0.41
N LEU A 182 -8.01 -6.16 1.20
CA LEU A 182 -6.63 -5.70 0.98
C LEU A 182 -5.61 -6.82 1.19
N ALA A 183 -5.78 -7.66 2.20
CA ALA A 183 -4.91 -8.82 2.42
C ALA A 183 -5.02 -9.85 1.28
N LEU A 184 -6.24 -10.13 0.81
CA LEU A 184 -6.49 -11.00 -0.34
C LEU A 184 -5.89 -10.44 -1.63
N LEU A 185 -6.03 -9.13 -1.87
CA LEU A 185 -5.43 -8.44 -3.01
C LEU A 185 -3.91 -8.51 -2.96
N ALA A 186 -3.29 -8.26 -1.80
CA ALA A 186 -1.84 -8.36 -1.62
C ALA A 186 -1.35 -9.76 -1.95
N ASN A 187 -2.05 -10.80 -1.48
CA ASN A 187 -1.73 -12.19 -1.76
C ASN A 187 -1.85 -12.51 -3.26
N ALA A 188 -2.97 -12.16 -3.89
CA ALA A 188 -3.20 -12.40 -5.32
C ALA A 188 -2.14 -11.69 -6.18
N THR A 189 -1.87 -10.41 -5.92
CA THR A 189 -0.84 -9.62 -6.63
C THR A 189 0.54 -10.26 -6.49
N ARG A 190 0.92 -10.68 -5.27
CA ARG A 190 2.18 -11.38 -5.03
C ARG A 190 2.30 -12.66 -5.84
N ARG A 191 1.24 -13.47 -5.91
CA ARG A 191 1.23 -14.72 -6.67
C ARG A 191 1.39 -14.47 -8.16
N TRP A 192 0.61 -13.58 -8.73
CA TRP A 192 0.73 -13.22 -10.14
C TRP A 192 2.09 -12.63 -10.48
N ALA A 193 2.64 -11.77 -9.64
CA ALA A 193 3.99 -11.24 -9.83
C ALA A 193 5.03 -12.40 -9.85
N ARG A 194 4.86 -13.42 -9.01
CA ARG A 194 5.71 -14.62 -9.02
C ARG A 194 5.57 -15.42 -10.31
N LEU A 195 4.37 -15.60 -10.82
CA LEU A 195 4.10 -16.27 -12.11
C LEU A 195 4.75 -15.52 -13.28
N LEU A 196 4.78 -14.20 -13.21
CA LEU A 196 5.47 -13.34 -14.18
C LEU A 196 7.00 -13.29 -14.00
N GLY A 197 7.56 -14.14 -13.13
CA GLY A 197 9.01 -14.26 -12.93
C GLY A 197 9.60 -13.24 -11.93
N ALA A 198 8.79 -12.48 -11.21
CA ALA A 198 9.30 -11.56 -10.21
C ALA A 198 9.99 -12.31 -9.05
N GLN A 199 11.08 -11.74 -8.54
CA GLN A 199 11.75 -12.26 -7.35
C GLN A 199 10.81 -12.20 -6.13
N PRO A 200 10.98 -13.10 -5.11
CA PRO A 200 10.09 -13.20 -3.96
C PRO A 200 9.84 -11.88 -3.24
N MET A 201 10.88 -11.08 -3.01
CA MET A 201 10.74 -9.79 -2.34
C MET A 201 10.06 -8.71 -3.19
N ILE A 202 10.32 -8.73 -4.50
CA ILE A 202 9.64 -7.81 -5.43
C ILE A 202 8.15 -8.13 -5.48
N ALA A 203 7.80 -9.41 -5.56
CA ALA A 203 6.43 -9.86 -5.55
C ALA A 203 5.72 -9.51 -4.22
N LEU A 204 6.41 -9.68 -3.08
CA LEU A 204 5.89 -9.29 -1.78
C LEU A 204 5.63 -7.78 -1.71
N ALA A 205 6.62 -6.98 -2.10
CA ALA A 205 6.49 -5.52 -2.13
C ALA A 205 5.36 -5.05 -3.06
N ALA A 206 5.23 -5.65 -4.24
CA ALA A 206 4.13 -5.35 -5.17
C ALA A 206 2.75 -5.60 -4.55
N GLY A 207 2.59 -6.72 -3.83
CA GLY A 207 1.35 -7.02 -3.13
C GLY A 207 1.02 -6.00 -2.05
N ILE A 208 1.98 -5.66 -1.20
CA ILE A 208 1.82 -4.68 -0.13
C ILE A 208 1.49 -3.29 -0.71
N ILE A 209 2.23 -2.85 -1.74
CA ILE A 209 2.01 -1.56 -2.39
C ILE A 209 0.61 -1.50 -3.01
N ALA A 210 0.17 -2.55 -3.72
CA ALA A 210 -1.15 -2.60 -4.30
C ALA A 210 -2.26 -2.46 -3.24
N ALA A 211 -2.11 -3.15 -2.10
CA ALA A 211 -3.04 -3.03 -0.98
C ALA A 211 -3.06 -1.62 -0.39
N PHE A 212 -1.90 -1.01 -0.13
CA PHE A 212 -1.84 0.35 0.43
C PHE A 212 -2.34 1.42 -0.53
N VAL A 213 -2.07 1.32 -1.82
CA VAL A 213 -2.57 2.26 -2.83
C VAL A 213 -4.09 2.21 -2.92
N LEU A 214 -4.68 1.01 -2.97
CA LEU A 214 -6.14 0.87 -2.95
C LEU A 214 -6.71 1.33 -1.60
N GLY A 215 -6.18 0.83 -0.49
CA GLY A 215 -6.67 1.09 0.85
C GLY A 215 -6.56 2.55 1.28
N GLY A 216 -5.54 3.28 0.79
CA GLY A 216 -5.36 4.72 1.02
C GLY A 216 -6.18 5.61 0.08
N SER A 217 -6.85 5.06 -0.93
CA SER A 217 -7.70 5.86 -1.81
C SER A 217 -8.94 6.37 -1.06
N THR A 218 -9.31 7.63 -1.29
CA THR A 218 -10.42 8.28 -0.59
C THR A 218 -11.75 7.54 -0.77
N THR A 219 -12.00 7.02 -1.96
CA THR A 219 -13.23 6.28 -2.28
C THR A 219 -13.29 4.96 -1.51
N PHE A 220 -12.20 4.18 -1.48
CA PHE A 220 -12.17 2.92 -0.75
C PHE A 220 -12.30 3.15 0.76
N TRP A 221 -11.56 4.13 1.29
CA TRP A 221 -11.59 4.50 2.71
C TRP A 221 -13.00 4.90 3.17
N ALA A 222 -13.65 5.79 2.41
CA ALA A 222 -15.01 6.21 2.72
C ALA A 222 -16.00 5.03 2.80
N GLN A 223 -15.85 4.02 1.94
CA GLN A 223 -16.70 2.82 1.99
C GLN A 223 -16.26 1.84 3.09
N ALA A 224 -15.00 1.81 3.47
CA ALA A 224 -14.48 0.94 4.53
C ALA A 224 -14.97 1.33 5.93
N THR A 225 -15.44 2.56 6.12
CA THR A 225 -15.74 3.13 7.45
C THR A 225 -17.23 3.32 7.75
N ILE A 226 -18.10 2.95 6.83
CA ILE A 226 -19.56 3.06 6.95
C ILE A 226 -20.27 1.76 6.50
N ALA A 227 -21.47 1.53 7.00
CA ALA A 227 -22.31 0.42 6.56
C ALA A 227 -22.73 0.61 5.09
N ASN A 228 -22.42 -0.34 4.23
CA ASN A 228 -22.76 -0.32 2.82
C ASN A 228 -22.62 -1.70 2.16
N ILE A 229 -23.30 -1.90 1.03
CA ILE A 229 -23.26 -3.13 0.24
C ILE A 229 -21.98 -3.29 -0.60
N ARG A 230 -21.19 -2.24 -0.75
CA ARG A 230 -20.01 -2.24 -1.63
C ARG A 230 -18.87 -3.05 -1.03
N MET A 231 -18.67 -2.98 0.29
CA MET A 231 -17.55 -3.70 0.92
C MET A 231 -17.70 -5.23 0.85
N PRO A 232 -18.87 -5.85 1.11
CA PRO A 232 -19.06 -7.27 0.79
C PRO A 232 -18.78 -7.61 -0.68
N SER A 233 -19.23 -6.77 -1.61
CA SER A 233 -18.99 -6.99 -3.05
C SER A 233 -17.50 -6.97 -3.37
N VAL A 234 -16.75 -5.98 -2.86
CA VAL A 234 -15.28 -5.88 -3.01
C VAL A 234 -14.59 -7.09 -2.38
N PHE A 235 -15.07 -7.55 -1.23
CA PHE A 235 -14.51 -8.74 -0.57
C PHE A 235 -14.69 -9.98 -1.44
N PHE A 236 -15.85 -10.22 -2.02
CA PHE A 236 -16.07 -11.37 -2.92
C PHE A 236 -15.26 -11.26 -4.21
N VAL A 237 -15.07 -10.06 -4.76
CA VAL A 237 -14.17 -9.83 -5.90
C VAL A 237 -12.73 -10.17 -5.51
N ALA A 238 -12.24 -9.67 -4.37
CA ALA A 238 -10.89 -9.95 -3.89
C ALA A 238 -10.68 -11.44 -3.62
N LEU A 239 -11.69 -12.12 -3.06
CA LEU A 239 -11.69 -13.56 -2.82
C LEU A 239 -11.63 -14.35 -4.14
N SER A 240 -12.37 -13.93 -5.15
CA SER A 240 -12.36 -14.54 -6.48
C SER A 240 -10.99 -14.38 -7.16
N LEU A 241 -10.39 -13.17 -7.08
CA LEU A 241 -9.04 -12.91 -7.60
C LEU A 241 -7.99 -13.74 -6.86
N TYR A 242 -8.11 -13.87 -5.54
CA TYR A 242 -7.25 -14.73 -4.74
C TYR A 242 -7.40 -16.21 -5.13
N ALA A 243 -8.64 -16.68 -5.26
CA ALA A 243 -8.90 -18.05 -5.71
C ALA A 243 -8.29 -18.31 -7.08
N LEU A 244 -8.51 -17.42 -8.05
CA LEU A 244 -7.92 -17.51 -9.38
C LEU A 244 -6.39 -17.58 -9.30
N ALA A 245 -5.76 -16.70 -8.51
CA ALA A 245 -4.31 -16.71 -8.32
C ALA A 245 -3.77 -17.97 -7.60
N ARG A 246 -4.64 -18.76 -6.99
CA ARG A 246 -4.28 -20.05 -6.39
C ARG A 246 -4.29 -21.20 -7.40
N TYR A 247 -5.12 -21.11 -8.44
CA TYR A 247 -5.28 -22.13 -9.47
C TYR A 247 -4.31 -21.97 -10.64
N THR A 248 -3.71 -20.80 -10.82
CA THR A 248 -2.67 -20.52 -11.82
C THR A 248 -1.27 -20.77 -11.25
#